data_fb587a7269bff834120d3b3bc9ce4997
#
_entry.id   fb587a7269bff834120d3b3bc9ce4997
#
_cell.length_a   1.000
_cell.length_b   1.000
_cell.length_c   1.000
_cell.angle_alpha   90.00
_cell.angle_beta   90.00
_cell.angle_gamma   90.00
#
_symmetry.space_group_name_H-M   'P 1'
#
loop_
_entity.id
_entity.type
_entity.pdbx_description
1 polymer ?
#
loop_
_entity_poly.entity_id
_entity_poly.type
_entity_poly.pdbx_seq_one_letter_code
_entity_poly.pdbx_strand_id
1 'polypeptide(L)'
;MVYGNKTSYYRGLKTHEDHAQKFGYPMTVLRKPILGGYWSKPAILLSTIIEEMQKPEEQRVQWIFWVDGDTAVMNPNIPLEIFLPPERYADTHLLMAKDWNGINNGVFFMRVNQWAVELLSATLSYPVVHPEISLFWADQSAMENVINENDYFSRSIAFCPLRWFNAYPRNADAIDLNPDRPVEFQLHHGDFLVHFPGAPKDRFDEIMDPYLTIAESHSPDWELPFDKTSYYKEIADYWQDKYAELFGQKLEFESEY
;
A
#
# COMPACT_ATOMS: atom_id res chain seq x y z
N MET A 1 -6.00 -5.37 7.67
CA MET A 1 -6.66 -5.53 8.99
C MET A 1 -8.12 -5.89 8.75
N VAL A 2 -8.57 -7.04 9.26
CA VAL A 2 -9.93 -7.56 8.98
C VAL A 2 -10.62 -7.95 10.29
N TYR A 3 -11.57 -7.15 10.72
CA TYR A 3 -12.50 -7.51 11.79
C TYR A 3 -13.84 -6.82 11.58
N GLY A 4 -14.92 -7.52 11.94
CA GLY A 4 -16.32 -7.14 11.69
C GLY A 4 -17.03 -8.22 10.89
N ASN A 5 -18.32 -7.96 10.56
CA ASN A 5 -19.20 -8.97 9.96
C ASN A 5 -19.48 -8.73 8.46
N LYS A 6 -18.64 -7.94 7.78
CA LYS A 6 -18.83 -7.65 6.35
C LYS A 6 -18.30 -8.79 5.49
N THR A 7 -19.16 -9.31 4.62
CA THR A 7 -18.82 -10.38 3.70
C THR A 7 -17.71 -9.95 2.75
N SER A 8 -17.74 -8.71 2.28
CA SER A 8 -16.73 -8.12 1.40
C SER A 8 -15.31 -8.12 2.00
N TYR A 9 -15.16 -7.93 3.33
CA TYR A 9 -13.85 -8.05 3.96
C TYR A 9 -13.23 -9.44 3.85
N TYR A 10 -14.04 -10.49 3.97
CA TYR A 10 -13.55 -11.87 3.83
C TYR A 10 -13.23 -12.23 2.39
N ARG A 11 -14.06 -11.76 1.44
CA ARG A 11 -13.82 -11.95 0.01
C ARG A 11 -12.56 -11.18 -0.43
N GLY A 12 -12.42 -9.90 -0.02
CA GLY A 12 -11.20 -9.12 -0.24
C GLY A 12 -9.97 -9.78 0.36
N LEU A 13 -10.03 -10.22 1.63
CA LEU A 13 -8.95 -10.97 2.27
C LEU A 13 -8.56 -12.21 1.45
N LYS A 14 -9.54 -12.94 0.93
CA LYS A 14 -9.28 -14.15 0.12
C LYS A 14 -8.44 -13.84 -1.12
N THR A 15 -8.68 -12.71 -1.80
CA THR A 15 -7.85 -12.31 -2.95
C THR A 15 -6.39 -12.07 -2.56
N HIS A 16 -6.15 -11.52 -1.36
CA HIS A 16 -4.80 -11.34 -0.83
C HIS A 16 -4.16 -12.67 -0.40
N GLU A 17 -4.92 -13.57 0.23
CA GLU A 17 -4.44 -14.89 0.63
C GLU A 17 -4.01 -15.71 -0.61
N ASP A 18 -4.80 -15.67 -1.69
CA ASP A 18 -4.50 -16.36 -2.95
C ASP A 18 -3.24 -15.78 -3.62
N HIS A 19 -3.11 -14.44 -3.63
CA HIS A 19 -1.92 -13.77 -4.13
C HIS A 19 -0.69 -14.15 -3.30
N ALA A 20 -0.78 -14.08 -1.97
CA ALA A 20 0.31 -14.45 -1.07
C ALA A 20 0.72 -15.92 -1.24
N GLN A 21 -0.25 -16.83 -1.38
CA GLN A 21 0.01 -18.24 -1.65
C GLN A 21 0.73 -18.46 -3.00
N LYS A 22 0.32 -17.73 -4.05
CA LYS A 22 0.90 -17.84 -5.38
C LYS A 22 2.39 -17.51 -5.39
N PHE A 23 2.81 -16.48 -4.66
CA PHE A 23 4.20 -16.02 -4.64
C PHE A 23 4.99 -16.50 -3.41
N GLY A 24 4.35 -17.21 -2.47
CA GLY A 24 5.00 -17.71 -1.26
C GLY A 24 5.24 -16.62 -0.20
N TYR A 25 4.48 -15.54 -0.21
CA TYR A 25 4.61 -14.47 0.79
C TYR A 25 4.02 -14.91 2.14
N PRO A 26 4.75 -14.72 3.25
CA PRO A 26 4.15 -14.87 4.57
C PRO A 26 3.09 -13.79 4.79
N MET A 27 1.98 -14.16 5.41
CA MET A 27 0.87 -13.24 5.64
C MET A 27 0.42 -13.24 7.10
N THR A 28 0.28 -12.05 7.68
CA THR A 28 -0.28 -11.83 9.02
C THR A 28 -1.60 -11.09 8.92
N VAL A 29 -2.65 -11.63 9.51
CA VAL A 29 -3.99 -11.03 9.47
C VAL A 29 -4.42 -10.58 10.86
N LEU A 30 -4.58 -9.28 11.07
CA LEU A 30 -5.13 -8.74 12.32
C LEU A 30 -6.65 -8.93 12.34
N ARG A 31 -7.13 -9.87 13.16
CA ARG A 31 -8.56 -10.24 13.29
C ARG A 31 -9.25 -9.66 14.51
N LYS A 32 -8.49 -9.06 15.43
CA LYS A 32 -9.02 -8.42 16.65
C LYS A 32 -8.27 -7.12 16.89
N PRO A 33 -8.94 -6.07 17.37
CA PRO A 33 -8.24 -4.83 17.69
C PRO A 33 -7.20 -5.05 18.81
N ILE A 34 -6.03 -4.43 18.67
CA ILE A 34 -4.99 -4.33 19.71
C ILE A 34 -5.21 -3.06 20.52
N LEU A 35 -5.47 -1.96 19.81
CA LEU A 35 -5.80 -0.66 20.37
C LEU A 35 -7.15 -0.18 19.83
N GLY A 36 -7.70 0.90 20.40
CA GLY A 36 -8.96 1.49 19.95
C GLY A 36 -8.87 2.07 18.54
N GLY A 37 -9.93 1.90 17.75
CA GLY A 37 -10.06 2.49 16.42
C GLY A 37 -8.95 2.10 15.44
N TYR A 38 -8.44 3.08 14.69
CA TYR A 38 -7.41 2.91 13.67
C TYR A 38 -5.99 2.69 14.24
N TRP A 39 -5.77 2.92 15.54
CA TRP A 39 -4.46 2.77 16.21
C TRP A 39 -3.94 1.33 16.24
N SER A 40 -4.80 0.37 15.99
CA SER A 40 -4.39 -1.03 15.84
C SER A 40 -3.46 -1.28 14.63
N LYS A 41 -3.53 -0.45 13.58
CA LYS A 41 -2.67 -0.54 12.39
C LYS A 41 -1.19 -0.29 12.73
N PRO A 42 -0.81 0.90 13.23
CA PRO A 42 0.59 1.13 13.60
C PRO A 42 1.08 0.20 14.71
N ALA A 43 0.19 -0.27 15.61
CA ALA A 43 0.57 -1.19 16.66
C ALA A 43 0.94 -2.59 16.15
N ILE A 44 0.16 -3.19 15.25
CA ILE A 44 0.50 -4.50 14.67
C ILE A 44 1.73 -4.42 13.77
N LEU A 45 1.88 -3.33 13.01
CA LEU A 45 3.07 -3.11 12.18
C LEU A 45 4.33 -3.03 13.03
N LEU A 46 4.30 -2.23 14.11
CA LEU A 46 5.41 -2.11 15.03
C LEU A 46 5.79 -3.45 15.67
N SER A 47 4.79 -4.21 16.14
CA SER A 47 5.01 -5.56 16.70
C SER A 47 5.66 -6.48 15.67
N THR A 48 5.10 -6.54 14.46
CA THR A 48 5.62 -7.41 13.39
C THR A 48 7.06 -7.04 13.00
N ILE A 49 7.37 -5.74 12.90
CA ILE A 49 8.73 -5.28 12.56
C ILE A 49 9.71 -5.66 13.67
N ILE A 50 9.34 -5.46 14.94
CA ILE A 50 10.20 -5.84 16.08
C ILE A 50 10.43 -7.35 16.10
N GLU A 51 9.40 -8.16 15.86
CA GLU A 51 9.52 -9.62 15.78
C GLU A 51 10.47 -10.04 14.64
N GLU A 52 10.34 -9.44 13.46
CA GLU A 52 11.25 -9.70 12.35
C GLU A 52 12.71 -9.31 12.68
N MET A 53 12.91 -8.15 13.30
CA MET A 53 14.25 -7.67 13.67
C MET A 53 14.95 -8.52 14.74
N GLN A 54 14.21 -9.34 15.49
CA GLN A 54 14.79 -10.32 16.45
C GLN A 54 15.34 -11.58 15.76
N LYS A 55 14.94 -11.84 14.51
CA LYS A 55 15.46 -12.98 13.74
C LYS A 55 16.89 -12.69 13.24
N PRO A 56 17.68 -13.72 12.94
CA PRO A 56 18.90 -13.58 12.16
C PRO A 56 18.63 -12.86 10.84
N GLU A 57 19.57 -12.04 10.36
CA GLU A 57 19.35 -11.14 9.22
C GLU A 57 18.91 -11.90 7.95
N GLU A 58 19.48 -13.07 7.72
CA GLU A 58 19.18 -13.94 6.58
C GLU A 58 17.78 -14.60 6.65
N GLN A 59 17.10 -14.50 7.78
CA GLN A 59 15.74 -15.04 7.99
C GLN A 59 14.67 -13.97 8.07
N ARG A 60 15.09 -12.68 8.01
CA ARG A 60 14.15 -11.55 8.09
C ARG A 60 13.49 -11.30 6.76
N VAL A 61 12.19 -10.98 6.80
CA VAL A 61 11.61 -10.29 5.67
C VAL A 61 12.18 -8.88 5.58
N GLN A 62 12.51 -8.44 4.37
CA GLN A 62 13.14 -7.13 4.17
C GLN A 62 12.11 -6.00 4.09
N TRP A 63 10.89 -6.33 3.62
CA TRP A 63 9.80 -5.39 3.44
C TRP A 63 8.49 -5.98 3.92
N ILE A 64 7.62 -5.15 4.45
CA ILE A 64 6.22 -5.46 4.74
C ILE A 64 5.37 -4.69 3.73
N PHE A 65 4.42 -5.39 3.11
CA PHE A 65 3.34 -4.78 2.35
C PHE A 65 2.09 -4.74 3.21
N TRP A 66 1.66 -3.53 3.57
CA TRP A 66 0.43 -3.31 4.33
C TRP A 66 -0.76 -3.13 3.41
N VAL A 67 -1.89 -3.73 3.75
CA VAL A 67 -3.18 -3.50 3.12
C VAL A 67 -4.28 -3.35 4.17
N ASP A 68 -5.12 -2.34 4.01
CA ASP A 68 -6.36 -2.22 4.78
C ASP A 68 -7.39 -3.26 4.32
N GLY A 69 -8.40 -3.55 5.16
CA GLY A 69 -9.39 -4.59 4.87
C GLY A 69 -10.38 -4.24 3.75
N ASP A 70 -10.37 -3.00 3.30
CA ASP A 70 -11.19 -2.47 2.21
C ASP A 70 -10.43 -2.43 0.88
N THR A 71 -9.67 -3.48 0.62
CA THR A 71 -8.88 -3.68 -0.60
C THR A 71 -9.19 -5.02 -1.24
N ALA A 72 -8.94 -5.14 -2.56
CA ALA A 72 -9.01 -6.40 -3.29
C ALA A 72 -7.90 -6.47 -4.34
N VAL A 73 -7.24 -7.61 -4.46
CA VAL A 73 -6.31 -7.89 -5.57
C VAL A 73 -7.12 -8.15 -6.83
N MET A 74 -6.88 -7.35 -7.86
CA MET A 74 -7.56 -7.44 -9.16
C MET A 74 -6.74 -8.20 -10.19
N ASN A 75 -5.42 -8.09 -10.11
CA ASN A 75 -4.50 -8.86 -10.96
C ASN A 75 -3.49 -9.64 -10.10
N PRO A 76 -3.75 -10.91 -9.82
CA PRO A 76 -2.87 -11.74 -9.00
C PRO A 76 -1.56 -12.15 -9.70
N ASN A 77 -1.30 -11.67 -10.94
CA ASN A 77 -0.07 -11.96 -11.67
C ASN A 77 1.06 -10.97 -11.35
N ILE A 78 0.81 -9.97 -10.53
CA ILE A 78 1.76 -8.91 -10.22
C ILE A 78 2.56 -9.29 -8.96
N PRO A 79 3.85 -9.58 -9.04
CA PRO A 79 4.68 -9.81 -7.86
C PRO A 79 4.96 -8.51 -7.12
N LEU A 80 5.06 -8.56 -5.79
CA LEU A 80 5.25 -7.35 -4.97
C LEU A 80 6.62 -6.70 -5.15
N GLU A 81 7.62 -7.50 -5.46
CA GLU A 81 9.02 -7.05 -5.58
C GLU A 81 9.24 -6.03 -6.69
N ILE A 82 8.38 -6.02 -7.71
CA ILE A 82 8.51 -5.06 -8.82
C ILE A 82 8.43 -3.61 -8.38
N PHE A 83 7.68 -3.34 -7.30
CA PHE A 83 7.49 -1.98 -6.78
C PHE A 83 8.65 -1.51 -5.90
N LEU A 84 9.49 -2.45 -5.42
CA LEU A 84 10.55 -2.13 -4.47
C LEU A 84 11.67 -1.28 -5.10
N PRO A 85 12.29 -0.40 -4.32
CA PRO A 85 13.34 0.46 -4.81
C PRO A 85 14.58 -0.38 -5.21
N PRO A 86 15.25 -0.05 -6.33
CA PRO A 86 16.57 -0.60 -6.64
C PRO A 86 17.56 -0.37 -5.49
N GLU A 87 18.60 -1.23 -5.38
CA GLU A 87 19.59 -1.18 -4.29
C GLU A 87 20.24 0.20 -4.10
N ARG A 88 20.43 0.95 -5.19
CA ARG A 88 20.98 2.33 -5.15
C ARG A 88 20.13 3.32 -4.34
N TYR A 89 18.89 2.97 -4.01
CA TYR A 89 17.98 3.74 -3.13
C TYR A 89 17.87 3.09 -1.75
N ALA A 90 18.98 2.64 -1.20
CA ALA A 90 19.04 1.97 0.11
C ALA A 90 18.42 2.80 1.25
N ASP A 91 18.42 4.13 1.13
CA ASP A 91 17.83 5.06 2.10
C ASP A 91 16.31 5.25 1.94
N THR A 92 15.69 4.59 0.96
CA THR A 92 14.22 4.56 0.85
C THR A 92 13.67 3.49 1.77
N HIS A 93 12.83 3.90 2.73
CA HIS A 93 12.30 3.01 3.76
C HIS A 93 10.78 2.86 3.71
N LEU A 94 10.09 3.74 2.99
CA LEU A 94 8.65 3.73 2.86
C LEU A 94 8.25 4.06 1.41
N LEU A 95 7.41 3.22 0.80
CA LEU A 95 6.74 3.51 -0.45
C LEU A 95 5.26 3.69 -0.16
N MET A 96 4.70 4.83 -0.48
CA MET A 96 3.28 5.09 -0.32
C MET A 96 2.76 6.04 -1.39
N ALA A 97 1.45 6.14 -1.49
CA ALA A 97 0.80 7.05 -2.42
C ALA A 97 0.27 8.29 -1.71
N LYS A 98 0.07 9.35 -2.49
CA LYS A 98 -0.70 10.54 -2.10
C LYS A 98 -1.97 10.63 -2.93
N ASP A 99 -3.03 11.09 -2.32
CA ASP A 99 -4.25 11.51 -2.97
C ASP A 99 -4.53 13.00 -2.71
N TRP A 100 -5.75 13.46 -2.98
CA TRP A 100 -6.15 14.86 -2.72
C TRP A 100 -6.21 15.24 -1.23
N ASN A 101 -6.16 14.28 -0.30
CA ASN A 101 -6.17 14.51 1.15
C ASN A 101 -4.77 14.48 1.79
N GLY A 102 -3.71 14.27 1.02
CA GLY A 102 -2.35 14.06 1.51
C GLY A 102 -1.88 12.62 1.37
N ILE A 103 -1.15 12.10 2.34
CA ILE A 103 -0.72 10.70 2.30
C ILE A 103 -1.93 9.76 2.44
N ASN A 104 -1.86 8.60 1.76
CA ASN A 104 -2.83 7.53 1.95
C ASN A 104 -2.12 6.31 2.55
N ASN A 105 -2.39 6.04 3.83
CA ASN A 105 -1.76 4.94 4.57
C ASN A 105 -2.61 3.65 4.58
N GLY A 106 -3.56 3.51 3.66
CA GLY A 106 -4.35 2.29 3.52
C GLY A 106 -3.59 1.15 2.84
N VAL A 107 -2.64 1.50 1.94
CA VAL A 107 -1.76 0.54 1.26
C VAL A 107 -0.37 1.15 1.08
N PHE A 108 0.66 0.45 1.55
CA PHE A 108 2.05 0.91 1.44
C PHE A 108 3.06 -0.22 1.67
N PHE A 109 4.30 0.01 1.26
CA PHE A 109 5.44 -0.84 1.60
C PHE A 109 6.32 -0.16 2.64
N MET A 110 6.74 -0.90 3.65
CA MET A 110 7.63 -0.41 4.71
C MET A 110 8.81 -1.37 4.89
N ARG A 111 10.03 -0.83 4.88
CA ARG A 111 11.24 -1.63 5.11
C ARG A 111 11.34 -2.06 6.58
N VAL A 112 11.76 -3.29 6.82
CA VAL A 112 11.96 -3.83 8.17
C VAL A 112 13.31 -3.35 8.70
N ASN A 113 13.31 -2.25 9.45
CA ASN A 113 14.52 -1.66 10.02
C ASN A 113 14.19 -0.73 11.21
N GLN A 114 15.21 -0.15 11.80
CA GLN A 114 15.11 0.78 12.92
C GLN A 114 14.28 2.04 12.58
N TRP A 115 14.44 2.60 11.38
CA TRP A 115 13.67 3.77 10.92
C TRP A 115 12.15 3.53 10.99
N ALA A 116 11.71 2.34 10.59
CA ALA A 116 10.29 1.97 10.64
C ALA A 116 9.77 1.86 12.09
N VAL A 117 10.59 1.30 12.98
CA VAL A 117 10.27 1.26 14.44
C VAL A 117 10.08 2.68 14.97
N GLU A 118 10.96 3.60 14.61
CA GLU A 118 10.93 5.00 15.07
C GLU A 118 9.71 5.74 14.50
N LEU A 119 9.41 5.59 13.20
CA LEU A 119 8.22 6.22 12.59
C LEU A 119 6.92 5.72 13.24
N LEU A 120 6.77 4.41 13.41
CA LEU A 120 5.55 3.83 13.99
C LEU A 120 5.39 4.19 15.47
N SER A 121 6.50 4.23 16.22
CA SER A 121 6.50 4.66 17.61
C SER A 121 6.12 6.13 17.75
N ALA A 122 6.68 7.00 16.91
CA ALA A 122 6.32 8.42 16.85
C ALA A 122 4.85 8.61 16.49
N THR A 123 4.35 7.87 15.46
CA THR A 123 2.95 7.88 15.07
C THR A 123 2.01 7.50 16.20
N LEU A 124 2.32 6.43 16.94
CA LEU A 124 1.51 5.97 18.08
C LEU A 124 1.52 6.95 19.25
N SER A 125 2.64 7.61 19.51
CA SER A 125 2.77 8.56 20.59
C SER A 125 2.25 9.96 20.26
N TYR A 126 2.06 10.28 18.98
CA TYR A 126 1.72 11.62 18.49
C TYR A 126 0.52 12.25 19.20
N PRO A 127 -0.66 11.57 19.36
CA PRO A 127 -1.81 12.17 20.06
C PRO A 127 -1.59 12.41 21.56
N VAL A 128 -0.59 11.75 22.15
CA VAL A 128 -0.24 11.97 23.58
C VAL A 128 0.69 13.16 23.74
N VAL A 129 1.61 13.33 22.78
CA VAL A 129 2.61 14.41 22.81
C VAL A 129 2.01 15.73 22.31
N HIS A 130 1.06 15.65 21.36
CA HIS A 130 0.39 16.78 20.72
C HIS A 130 -1.13 16.71 20.91
N PRO A 131 -1.65 16.75 22.14
CA PRO A 131 -3.10 16.60 22.40
C PRO A 131 -3.95 17.75 21.86
N GLU A 132 -3.33 18.88 21.52
CA GLU A 132 -3.96 20.06 20.92
C GLU A 132 -4.21 19.92 19.41
N ILE A 133 -3.54 18.95 18.74
CA ILE A 133 -3.66 18.78 17.30
C ILE A 133 -4.83 17.84 16.96
N SER A 134 -5.76 18.31 16.13
CA SER A 134 -6.84 17.50 15.63
C SER A 134 -6.36 16.52 14.55
N LEU A 135 -6.54 15.23 14.79
CA LEU A 135 -6.16 14.15 13.87
C LEU A 135 -7.41 13.64 13.14
N PHE A 136 -7.80 14.31 12.06
CA PHE A 136 -9.03 14.03 11.33
C PHE A 136 -9.09 12.57 10.82
N TRP A 137 -7.98 12.08 10.27
CA TRP A 137 -7.82 10.70 9.80
C TRP A 137 -7.05 9.81 10.79
N ALA A 138 -7.13 10.13 12.09
CA ALA A 138 -6.51 9.38 13.18
C ALA A 138 -5.01 9.02 12.90
N ASP A 139 -4.69 7.73 12.78
CA ASP A 139 -3.32 7.24 12.55
C ASP A 139 -2.68 7.77 11.27
N GLN A 140 -3.46 8.01 10.21
CA GLN A 140 -2.95 8.61 8.98
C GLN A 140 -2.50 10.05 9.19
N SER A 141 -3.34 10.89 9.86
CA SER A 141 -2.96 12.27 10.16
C SER A 141 -1.74 12.34 11.09
N ALA A 142 -1.67 11.44 12.08
CA ALA A 142 -0.51 11.37 12.97
C ALA A 142 0.78 11.00 12.20
N MET A 143 0.71 9.98 11.35
CA MET A 143 1.85 9.59 10.52
C MET A 143 2.29 10.71 9.58
N GLU A 144 1.34 11.39 8.93
CA GLU A 144 1.61 12.53 8.05
C GLU A 144 2.30 13.68 8.77
N ASN A 145 1.83 14.04 9.97
CA ASN A 145 2.43 15.08 10.79
C ASN A 145 3.86 14.70 11.18
N VAL A 146 4.09 13.49 11.69
CA VAL A 146 5.45 13.01 12.03
C VAL A 146 6.39 13.09 10.83
N ILE A 147 5.93 12.72 9.65
CA ILE A 147 6.72 12.78 8.41
C ILE A 147 7.03 14.23 8.03
N ASN A 148 6.03 15.12 8.07
CA ASN A 148 6.17 16.50 7.62
C ASN A 148 6.99 17.36 8.61
N GLU A 149 6.97 17.03 9.88
CA GLU A 149 7.68 17.77 10.94
C GLU A 149 9.15 17.35 11.08
N ASN A 150 9.58 16.27 10.41
CA ASN A 150 10.93 15.73 10.58
C ASN A 150 11.57 15.27 9.27
N ASP A 151 12.61 16.00 8.85
CA ASP A 151 13.39 15.68 7.65
C ASP A 151 14.02 14.27 7.66
N TYR A 152 14.30 13.72 8.85
CA TYR A 152 14.78 12.35 8.99
C TYR A 152 13.80 11.34 8.43
N PHE A 153 12.49 11.57 8.62
CA PHE A 153 11.47 10.70 8.05
C PHE A 153 11.16 11.05 6.59
N SER A 154 10.92 12.32 6.29
CA SER A 154 10.43 12.73 4.96
C SER A 154 11.37 12.38 3.81
N ARG A 155 12.69 12.48 4.01
CA ARG A 155 13.70 12.18 2.98
C ARG A 155 13.82 10.70 2.60
N SER A 156 13.28 9.79 3.42
CA SER A 156 13.39 8.34 3.22
C SER A 156 12.10 7.72 2.66
N ILE A 157 11.23 8.56 2.07
CA ILE A 157 9.95 8.14 1.50
C ILE A 157 9.95 8.36 -0.02
N ALA A 158 9.49 7.34 -0.76
CA ALA A 158 9.16 7.49 -2.15
C ALA A 158 7.63 7.51 -2.32
N PHE A 159 7.11 8.61 -2.87
CA PHE A 159 5.69 8.72 -3.22
C PHE A 159 5.47 8.17 -4.62
N CYS A 160 4.86 6.99 -4.68
CA CYS A 160 4.58 6.26 -5.91
C CYS A 160 3.24 6.66 -6.52
N PRO A 161 3.05 6.45 -7.83
CA PRO A 161 1.74 6.57 -8.46
C PRO A 161 0.69 5.73 -7.72
N LEU A 162 -0.47 6.32 -7.45
CA LEU A 162 -1.54 5.68 -6.67
C LEU A 162 -2.00 4.37 -7.30
N ARG A 163 -2.06 4.31 -8.64
CA ARG A 163 -2.43 3.13 -9.41
C ARG A 163 -1.55 1.89 -9.18
N TRP A 164 -0.32 2.03 -8.72
CA TRP A 164 0.57 0.88 -8.61
C TRP A 164 0.06 -0.18 -7.61
N PHE A 165 -0.33 0.28 -6.43
CA PHE A 165 -0.77 -0.62 -5.36
C PHE A 165 -1.83 -0.01 -4.42
N ASN A 166 -2.47 1.09 -4.82
CA ASN A 166 -3.49 1.79 -4.01
C ASN A 166 -4.55 2.46 -4.90
N ALA A 167 -4.85 1.83 -6.07
CA ALA A 167 -5.77 2.40 -7.04
C ALA A 167 -7.19 2.54 -6.47
N TYR A 168 -7.86 3.64 -6.83
CA TYR A 168 -9.24 3.87 -6.41
C TYR A 168 -10.24 3.22 -7.37
N PRO A 169 -11.45 2.92 -6.90
CA PRO A 169 -12.47 2.33 -7.74
C PRO A 169 -12.88 3.25 -8.89
N ARG A 170 -13.22 2.64 -9.99
CA ARG A 170 -13.93 3.23 -11.13
C ARG A 170 -15.38 3.56 -10.73
N ASN A 171 -16.33 3.54 -11.68
CA ASN A 171 -17.75 3.59 -11.37
C ASN A 171 -18.23 2.37 -10.56
N ALA A 172 -19.45 2.45 -10.09
CA ALA A 172 -20.06 1.42 -9.25
C ALA A 172 -20.16 0.03 -9.92
N ASP A 173 -20.21 -0.01 -11.25
CA ASP A 173 -20.21 -1.25 -12.05
C ASP A 173 -18.82 -1.83 -12.32
N ALA A 174 -17.76 -1.13 -11.91
CA ALA A 174 -16.36 -1.44 -12.21
C ALA A 174 -15.99 -1.43 -13.71
N ILE A 175 -16.89 -1.02 -14.60
CA ILE A 175 -16.68 -1.06 -16.06
C ILE A 175 -16.10 0.26 -16.55
N ASP A 176 -16.81 1.37 -16.31
CA ASP A 176 -16.41 2.69 -16.79
C ASP A 176 -15.59 3.46 -15.77
N LEU A 177 -14.73 4.37 -16.26
CA LEU A 177 -14.05 5.31 -15.39
C LEU A 177 -15.05 6.28 -14.76
N ASN A 178 -14.83 6.65 -13.52
CA ASN A 178 -15.61 7.66 -12.82
C ASN A 178 -15.18 9.05 -13.31
N PRO A 179 -16.06 9.83 -13.96
CA PRO A 179 -15.71 11.14 -14.50
C PRO A 179 -15.38 12.20 -13.42
N ASP A 180 -15.81 11.95 -12.17
CA ASP A 180 -15.61 12.86 -11.05
C ASP A 180 -14.27 12.64 -10.32
N ARG A 181 -13.43 11.72 -10.82
CA ARG A 181 -12.12 11.38 -10.22
C ARG A 181 -11.00 11.48 -11.26
N PRO A 182 -9.78 11.87 -10.84
CA PRO A 182 -8.62 11.80 -11.71
C PRO A 182 -8.42 10.40 -12.29
N VAL A 183 -8.20 10.31 -13.59
CA VAL A 183 -8.03 9.01 -14.28
C VAL A 183 -6.82 8.25 -13.73
N GLU A 184 -5.75 8.98 -13.41
CA GLU A 184 -4.51 8.44 -12.85
C GLU A 184 -4.65 7.86 -11.44
N PHE A 185 -5.76 8.10 -10.75
CA PHE A 185 -6.04 7.51 -9.44
C PHE A 185 -6.88 6.23 -9.53
N GLN A 186 -7.52 6.01 -10.67
CA GLN A 186 -8.48 4.93 -10.83
C GLN A 186 -7.81 3.65 -11.30
N LEU A 187 -8.40 2.53 -10.92
CA LEU A 187 -8.00 1.21 -11.34
C LEU A 187 -8.12 1.06 -12.87
N HIS A 188 -7.09 0.54 -13.52
CA HIS A 188 -7.10 0.18 -14.92
C HIS A 188 -7.00 -1.35 -15.09
N HIS A 189 -7.37 -1.84 -16.29
CA HIS A 189 -7.20 -3.25 -16.62
C HIS A 189 -5.74 -3.65 -16.51
N GLY A 190 -5.48 -4.74 -15.79
CA GLY A 190 -4.13 -5.22 -15.49
C GLY A 190 -3.49 -4.61 -14.25
N ASP A 191 -4.09 -3.58 -13.62
CA ASP A 191 -3.61 -3.04 -12.35
C ASP A 191 -3.75 -4.05 -11.22
N PHE A 192 -2.85 -3.95 -10.24
CA PHE A 192 -2.69 -4.93 -9.19
C PHE A 192 -3.86 -4.96 -8.21
N LEU A 193 -4.23 -3.81 -7.63
CA LEU A 193 -5.08 -3.74 -6.45
C LEU A 193 -6.02 -2.54 -6.50
N VAL A 194 -7.26 -2.73 -6.02
CA VAL A 194 -8.21 -1.65 -5.77
C VAL A 194 -8.40 -1.42 -4.26
N HIS A 195 -8.47 -0.15 -3.84
CA HIS A 195 -8.72 0.29 -2.48
C HIS A 195 -9.97 1.18 -2.41
N PHE A 196 -10.82 1.00 -1.40
CA PHE A 196 -12.09 1.70 -1.23
C PHE A 196 -12.08 2.65 -0.02
N PRO A 197 -11.15 3.63 0.05
CA PRO A 197 -11.03 4.48 1.23
C PRO A 197 -12.27 5.33 1.44
N GLY A 198 -12.74 5.39 2.70
CA GLY A 198 -13.88 6.22 3.06
C GLY A 198 -15.24 5.74 2.54
N ALA A 199 -15.33 4.54 1.97
CA ALA A 199 -16.60 3.99 1.52
C ALA A 199 -17.61 3.90 2.69
N PRO A 200 -18.88 4.32 2.48
CA PRO A 200 -19.92 4.25 3.50
C PRO A 200 -20.08 2.84 4.07
N LYS A 201 -19.97 2.70 5.39
CA LYS A 201 -19.95 1.39 6.05
C LYS A 201 -21.24 0.59 5.83
N ASP A 202 -22.37 1.23 5.71
CA ASP A 202 -23.68 0.62 5.47
C ASP A 202 -23.83 0.08 4.05
N ARG A 203 -23.13 0.67 3.06
CA ARG A 203 -23.12 0.27 1.66
C ARG A 203 -21.86 -0.46 1.21
N PHE A 204 -21.00 -0.79 2.14
CA PHE A 204 -19.66 -1.31 1.84
C PHE A 204 -19.68 -2.60 1.02
N ASP A 205 -20.55 -3.57 1.38
CA ASP A 205 -20.69 -4.81 0.63
C ASP A 205 -21.20 -4.56 -0.79
N GLU A 206 -22.16 -3.63 -0.98
CA GLU A 206 -22.67 -3.22 -2.29
C GLU A 206 -21.57 -2.60 -3.19
N ILE A 207 -20.74 -1.73 -2.60
CA ILE A 207 -19.69 -0.99 -3.33
C ILE A 207 -18.55 -1.92 -3.77
N MET A 208 -18.14 -2.85 -2.92
CA MET A 208 -17.05 -3.78 -3.23
C MET A 208 -17.48 -4.94 -4.13
N ASP A 209 -18.75 -5.35 -4.08
CA ASP A 209 -19.25 -6.59 -4.73
C ASP A 209 -18.91 -6.69 -6.23
N PRO A 210 -19.07 -5.66 -7.08
CA PRO A 210 -18.72 -5.75 -8.50
C PRO A 210 -17.23 -6.08 -8.72
N TYR A 211 -16.34 -5.45 -7.96
CA TYR A 211 -14.89 -5.66 -8.04
C TYR A 211 -14.49 -7.06 -7.54
N LEU A 212 -15.08 -7.49 -6.43
CA LEU A 212 -14.85 -8.83 -5.90
C LEU A 212 -15.35 -9.91 -6.85
N THR A 213 -16.48 -9.69 -7.50
CA THR A 213 -17.02 -10.60 -8.52
C THR A 213 -16.08 -10.69 -9.73
N ILE A 214 -15.52 -9.58 -10.17
CA ILE A 214 -14.50 -9.57 -11.23
C ILE A 214 -13.25 -10.34 -10.78
N ALA A 215 -12.70 -10.06 -9.61
CA ALA A 215 -11.52 -10.74 -9.10
C ALA A 215 -11.74 -12.27 -8.98
N GLU A 216 -12.90 -12.69 -8.46
CA GLU A 216 -13.26 -14.11 -8.30
C GLU A 216 -13.55 -14.82 -9.65
N SER A 217 -13.89 -14.06 -10.68
CA SER A 217 -14.13 -14.62 -12.03
C SER A 217 -12.86 -14.96 -12.80
N HIS A 218 -11.69 -14.51 -12.32
CA HIS A 218 -10.41 -14.65 -13.01
C HIS A 218 -10.46 -14.16 -14.47
N SER A 219 -11.09 -13.00 -14.67
CA SER A 219 -11.27 -12.42 -16.00
C SER A 219 -9.92 -12.12 -16.67
N PRO A 220 -9.66 -12.63 -17.89
CA PRO A 220 -8.40 -12.38 -18.59
C PRO A 220 -8.19 -10.90 -18.97
N ASP A 221 -9.25 -10.09 -18.98
CA ASP A 221 -9.15 -8.65 -19.22
C ASP A 221 -8.54 -7.90 -18.02
N TRP A 222 -8.65 -8.49 -16.83
CA TRP A 222 -8.10 -7.94 -15.59
C TRP A 222 -6.81 -8.63 -15.15
N GLU A 223 -6.74 -9.95 -15.29
CA GLU A 223 -5.58 -10.77 -14.89
C GLU A 223 -4.52 -10.85 -15.99
N LEU A 224 -4.06 -9.70 -16.47
CA LEU A 224 -3.02 -9.67 -17.50
C LEU A 224 -1.72 -10.30 -16.98
N PRO A 225 -0.98 -11.04 -17.81
CA PRO A 225 0.41 -11.40 -17.51
C PRO A 225 1.23 -10.15 -17.20
N PHE A 226 2.18 -10.24 -16.27
CA PHE A 226 2.97 -9.07 -15.83
C PHE A 226 3.64 -8.34 -17.01
N ASP A 227 4.21 -9.07 -17.96
CA ASP A 227 4.86 -8.54 -19.17
C ASP A 227 3.90 -7.84 -20.16
N LYS A 228 2.58 -7.94 -19.93
CA LYS A 228 1.53 -7.27 -20.70
C LYS A 228 0.95 -6.06 -19.97
N THR A 229 1.39 -5.79 -18.75
CA THR A 229 0.98 -4.61 -17.99
C THR A 229 1.89 -3.41 -18.30
N SER A 230 1.44 -2.21 -17.93
CA SER A 230 2.25 -0.99 -18.04
C SER A 230 3.35 -0.89 -16.98
N TYR A 231 3.30 -1.72 -15.93
CA TYR A 231 4.19 -1.62 -14.76
C TYR A 231 5.67 -1.69 -15.10
N TYR A 232 6.05 -2.60 -16.00
CA TYR A 232 7.46 -2.77 -16.36
C TYR A 232 8.10 -1.44 -16.80
N LYS A 233 7.40 -0.70 -17.67
CA LYS A 233 7.89 0.59 -18.17
C LYS A 233 7.72 1.69 -17.12
N GLU A 234 6.55 1.80 -16.52
CA GLU A 234 6.23 2.87 -15.56
C GLU A 234 7.18 2.87 -14.37
N ILE A 235 7.50 1.69 -13.83
CA ILE A 235 8.39 1.55 -12.68
C ILE A 235 9.83 1.89 -13.05
N ALA A 236 10.29 1.42 -14.22
CA ALA A 236 11.64 1.74 -14.69
C ALA A 236 11.81 3.25 -14.91
N ASP A 237 10.85 3.89 -15.59
CA ASP A 237 10.84 5.34 -15.83
C ASP A 237 10.82 6.12 -14.50
N TYR A 238 9.96 5.72 -13.55
CA TYR A 238 9.87 6.37 -12.24
C TYR A 238 11.20 6.36 -11.48
N TRP A 239 11.82 5.21 -11.36
CA TRP A 239 13.09 5.12 -10.63
C TRP A 239 14.24 5.81 -11.37
N GLN A 240 14.19 5.90 -12.70
CA GLN A 240 15.14 6.67 -13.48
C GLN A 240 14.97 8.18 -13.26
N ASP A 241 13.74 8.69 -13.29
CA ASP A 241 13.45 10.11 -13.06
C ASP A 241 13.79 10.52 -11.63
N LYS A 242 13.49 9.64 -10.66
CA LYS A 242 13.87 9.85 -9.26
C LYS A 242 15.38 9.93 -9.07
N TYR A 243 16.15 9.13 -9.80
CA TYR A 243 17.60 9.24 -9.82
C TYR A 243 18.07 10.58 -10.38
N ALA A 244 17.49 11.04 -11.48
CA ALA A 244 17.82 12.32 -12.10
C ALA A 244 17.54 13.51 -11.17
N GLU A 245 16.41 13.47 -10.41
CA GLU A 245 16.09 14.46 -9.40
C GLU A 245 17.15 14.54 -8.28
N LEU A 246 17.63 13.39 -7.81
CA LEU A 246 18.56 13.31 -6.68
C LEU A 246 20.01 13.62 -7.06
N PHE A 247 20.44 13.24 -8.26
CA PHE A 247 21.86 13.25 -8.67
C PHE A 247 22.15 14.08 -9.92
N GLY A 248 21.15 14.69 -10.55
CA GLY A 248 21.34 15.63 -11.66
C GLY A 248 21.88 15.05 -12.96
N GLN A 249 21.85 13.72 -13.15
CA GLN A 249 22.30 13.05 -14.38
C GLN A 249 21.29 11.99 -14.84
N LYS A 250 20.93 12.01 -16.13
CA LYS A 250 20.30 10.86 -16.79
C LYS A 250 21.35 9.77 -16.98
N LEU A 251 21.15 8.61 -16.35
CA LEU A 251 21.92 7.41 -16.68
C LEU A 251 21.30 6.72 -17.90
N GLU A 252 22.14 6.35 -18.87
CA GLU A 252 21.73 5.38 -19.89
C GLU A 252 21.63 4.00 -19.20
N PHE A 253 20.45 3.41 -19.25
CA PHE A 253 20.23 2.06 -18.71
C PHE A 253 20.72 1.02 -19.69
N GLU A 254 21.75 0.27 -19.30
CA GLU A 254 21.94 -1.08 -19.81
C GLU A 254 20.87 -1.98 -19.21
N SER A 255 20.10 -2.65 -20.07
CA SER A 255 19.02 -3.56 -19.69
C SER A 255 19.61 -4.82 -19.02
N GLU A 256 19.67 -4.83 -17.71
CA GLU A 256 19.86 -6.04 -16.91
C GLU A 256 18.50 -6.57 -16.43
N TYR A 257 17.76 -7.23 -17.33
CA TYR A 257 16.68 -8.18 -16.98
C TYR A 257 16.63 -9.28 -18.01
#